data_141bae2a78450916cf85785b80646d1f
#
_entry.id   141bae2a78450916cf85785b80646d1f
#
_cell.length_a   1.000
_cell.length_b   1.000
_cell.length_c   1.000
_cell.angle_alpha   90.00
_cell.angle_beta   90.00
_cell.angle_gamma   90.00
#
_symmetry.space_group_name_H-M   'P 1'
#
loop_
_entity.id
_entity.type
_entity.pdbx_description
1 polymer ?
#
loop_
_entity_poly.entity_id
_entity_poly.type
_entity_poly.pdbx_seq_one_letter_code
_entity_poly.pdbx_strand_id
1 'polypeptide(L)'
;MRLSRSLIPTLKETPAEAQIVSHRLMLRAGLIRQQSAGIYAWLPAGLRVLHNIANIVREEQARAGSQEILMPTIQSAELWRESGRYDAYGPEMLRIRDRHDREMLYGPTNEEMLTAIMRDSVQSYRDLPQMLYQIQWKFRDEVRPRFGVLRGREFYMKDGYSFDLDYEGAVESYRRMMLAYMRTFKRMGVRAVPMRADTGPIGGNLSHEFHILAPTGESGVFYDSSFETIELGDDAYDYEARADLDAFFDRMTSLYAATDEKHDEAAWAKVPEDRRREGRGIEVGQIFYFGTKYSQAMNFTVVGPDGARLHPEMGSYSIGVSRLTGAIIEASHDEAGIIWPDAIAPFRASILNLRQGDQVTDALCERIYDALGRDALYDDREARAGEKFADADLMGHPWQVIVGPRGAAKGQVELKHRRTGERAELDIESALAKVRV
;
A
#
# COMPACT_ATOMS: atom_id res chain seq x y z
N MET A 1 1.54 -12.18 20.42
CA MET A 1 0.81 -11.19 21.25
C MET A 1 -0.36 -11.88 21.92
N ARG A 2 -0.73 -11.53 23.17
CA ARG A 2 -1.88 -12.11 23.90
C ARG A 2 -3.05 -11.14 23.85
N LEU A 3 -4.22 -11.64 23.50
CA LEU A 3 -5.39 -10.79 23.30
C LEU A 3 -5.88 -10.17 24.63
N SER A 4 -5.77 -10.89 25.76
CA SER A 4 -6.11 -10.37 27.10
C SER A 4 -5.27 -9.16 27.55
N ARG A 5 -4.11 -8.94 26.92
CA ARG A 5 -3.15 -7.87 27.28
C ARG A 5 -2.88 -6.91 26.13
N SER A 6 -3.71 -6.96 25.09
CA SER A 6 -3.50 -6.17 23.86
C SER A 6 -4.66 -5.24 23.61
N LEU A 7 -4.36 -4.05 23.10
CA LEU A 7 -5.40 -3.11 22.66
C LEU A 7 -5.86 -3.49 21.25
N ILE A 8 -6.68 -4.55 21.17
CA ILE A 8 -7.37 -5.00 19.95
C ILE A 8 -8.87 -5.07 20.27
N PRO A 9 -9.55 -3.92 20.39
CA PRO A 9 -10.93 -3.86 20.84
C PRO A 9 -11.88 -4.17 19.68
N THR A 10 -12.33 -5.41 19.57
CA THR A 10 -13.36 -5.81 18.60
C THR A 10 -14.71 -5.22 18.98
N LEU A 11 -15.52 -4.89 17.96
CA LEU A 11 -16.88 -4.36 18.11
C LEU A 11 -17.88 -5.33 17.48
N LYS A 12 -18.96 -5.62 18.21
CA LYS A 12 -20.06 -6.47 17.69
C LYS A 12 -20.91 -5.70 16.67
N GLU A 13 -21.17 -4.43 16.95
CA GLU A 13 -21.99 -3.56 16.13
C GLU A 13 -21.14 -2.72 15.17
N THR A 14 -21.73 -2.36 14.04
CA THR A 14 -21.12 -1.47 13.07
C THR A 14 -21.32 -0.01 13.50
N PRO A 15 -20.26 0.80 13.63
CA PRO A 15 -20.39 2.21 13.87
C PRO A 15 -21.20 2.90 12.76
N ALA A 16 -22.09 3.83 13.15
CA ALA A 16 -23.05 4.46 12.23
C ALA A 16 -22.37 5.27 11.10
N GLU A 17 -21.18 5.79 11.35
CA GLU A 17 -20.38 6.57 10.40
C GLU A 17 -19.73 5.72 9.30
N ALA A 18 -19.65 4.39 9.49
CA ALA A 18 -18.96 3.50 8.58
C ALA A 18 -19.88 3.02 7.44
N GLN A 19 -19.71 3.62 6.26
CA GLN A 19 -20.56 3.37 5.09
C GLN A 19 -20.10 2.18 4.24
N ILE A 20 -18.79 2.01 4.03
CA ILE A 20 -18.23 0.95 3.19
C ILE A 20 -17.65 -0.19 4.03
N VAL A 21 -17.40 -1.32 3.36
CA VAL A 21 -16.99 -2.56 4.04
C VAL A 21 -15.65 -2.39 4.76
N SER A 22 -14.63 -1.83 4.10
CA SER A 22 -13.32 -1.65 4.71
C SER A 22 -13.39 -0.78 5.96
N HIS A 23 -14.11 0.32 5.92
CA HIS A 23 -14.26 1.21 7.07
C HIS A 23 -14.95 0.49 8.24
N ARG A 24 -16.05 -0.24 7.96
CA ARG A 24 -16.75 -1.04 8.98
C ARG A 24 -15.84 -2.08 9.61
N LEU A 25 -15.15 -2.87 8.77
CA LEU A 25 -14.31 -3.97 9.25
C LEU A 25 -13.07 -3.48 9.98
N MET A 26 -12.43 -2.39 9.54
CA MET A 26 -11.28 -1.80 10.23
C MET A 26 -11.65 -1.30 11.64
N LEU A 27 -12.80 -0.65 11.79
CA LEU A 27 -13.28 -0.22 13.11
C LEU A 27 -13.68 -1.41 13.99
N ARG A 28 -14.42 -2.37 13.43
CA ARG A 28 -14.90 -3.55 14.17
C ARG A 28 -13.77 -4.49 14.58
N ALA A 29 -12.79 -4.72 13.72
CA ALA A 29 -11.63 -5.57 14.01
C ALA A 29 -10.58 -4.88 14.91
N GLY A 30 -10.81 -3.65 15.34
CA GLY A 30 -9.89 -2.94 16.23
C GLY A 30 -8.57 -2.54 15.57
N LEU A 31 -8.59 -2.20 14.27
CA LEU A 31 -7.40 -1.76 13.54
C LEU A 31 -7.16 -0.26 13.66
N ILE A 32 -8.23 0.52 13.70
CA ILE A 32 -8.22 1.99 13.74
C ILE A 32 -9.25 2.55 14.71
N ARG A 33 -9.05 3.82 15.10
CA ARG A 33 -10.07 4.66 15.77
C ARG A 33 -10.05 6.05 15.16
N GLN A 34 -11.21 6.58 14.88
CA GLN A 34 -11.36 7.93 14.36
C GLN A 34 -11.08 8.96 15.46
N GLN A 35 -10.21 9.93 15.16
CA GLN A 35 -9.95 11.08 16.02
C GLN A 35 -10.75 12.31 15.58
N SER A 36 -10.78 12.55 14.29
CA SER A 36 -11.64 13.53 13.63
C SER A 36 -11.93 13.08 12.20
N ALA A 37 -12.75 13.79 11.47
CA ALA A 37 -13.10 13.44 10.11
C ALA A 37 -11.83 13.27 9.24
N GLY A 38 -11.63 12.07 8.70
CA GLY A 38 -10.48 11.72 7.86
C GLY A 38 -9.13 11.59 8.58
N ILE A 39 -9.12 11.55 9.91
CA ILE A 39 -7.90 11.38 10.74
C ILE A 39 -8.11 10.22 11.70
N TYR A 40 -7.21 9.25 11.67
CA TYR A 40 -7.34 7.98 12.40
C TYR A 40 -6.10 7.67 13.22
N ALA A 41 -6.32 7.20 14.45
CA ALA A 41 -5.31 6.48 15.21
C ALA A 41 -5.25 5.03 14.71
N TRP A 42 -4.05 4.53 14.47
CA TRP A 42 -3.80 3.14 14.09
C TRP A 42 -3.48 2.33 15.35
N LEU A 43 -4.34 1.38 15.66
CA LEU A 43 -4.17 0.52 16.83
C LEU A 43 -3.12 -0.59 16.55
N PRO A 44 -2.66 -1.33 17.57
CA PRO A 44 -1.54 -2.26 17.40
C PRO A 44 -1.64 -3.22 16.22
N ALA A 45 -2.81 -3.82 15.97
CA ALA A 45 -2.99 -4.72 14.84
C ALA A 45 -2.98 -3.98 13.49
N GLY A 46 -3.62 -2.80 13.41
CA GLY A 46 -3.61 -1.96 12.21
C GLY A 46 -2.21 -1.44 11.87
N LEU A 47 -1.44 -1.01 12.89
CA LEU A 47 -0.07 -0.57 12.71
C LEU A 47 0.84 -1.70 12.18
N ARG A 48 0.61 -2.95 12.60
CA ARG A 48 1.35 -4.10 12.04
C ARG A 48 1.08 -4.27 10.56
N VAL A 49 -0.17 -4.13 10.11
CA VAL A 49 -0.50 -4.18 8.68
C VAL A 49 0.20 -3.05 7.91
N LEU A 50 0.17 -1.81 8.41
CA LEU A 50 0.91 -0.70 7.80
C LEU A 50 2.40 -1.01 7.67
N HIS A 51 3.03 -1.56 8.70
CA HIS A 51 4.44 -1.92 8.68
C HIS A 51 4.72 -3.05 7.70
N ASN A 52 3.87 -4.09 7.62
CA ASN A 52 4.04 -5.19 6.69
C ASN A 52 3.97 -4.68 5.23
N ILE A 53 2.98 -3.86 4.91
CA ILE A 53 2.86 -3.20 3.60
C ILE A 53 4.10 -2.34 3.31
N ALA A 54 4.49 -1.47 4.25
CA ALA A 54 5.65 -0.60 4.10
C ALA A 54 6.96 -1.38 3.89
N ASN A 55 7.13 -2.52 4.56
CA ASN A 55 8.32 -3.35 4.40
C ASN A 55 8.41 -3.99 3.02
N ILE A 56 7.30 -4.51 2.48
CA ILE A 56 7.27 -5.00 1.09
C ILE A 56 7.62 -3.89 0.11
N VAL A 57 7.08 -2.69 0.32
CA VAL A 57 7.43 -1.51 -0.50
C VAL A 57 8.93 -1.22 -0.43
N ARG A 58 9.53 -1.18 0.77
CA ARG A 58 10.97 -0.93 0.96
C ARG A 58 11.82 -1.95 0.22
N GLU A 59 11.50 -3.23 0.36
CA GLU A 59 12.24 -4.31 -0.28
C GLU A 59 12.20 -4.21 -1.82
N GLU A 60 11.04 -3.92 -2.41
CA GLU A 60 10.94 -3.77 -3.87
C GLU A 60 11.56 -2.46 -4.37
N GLN A 61 11.48 -1.37 -3.60
CA GLN A 61 12.20 -0.14 -3.93
C GLN A 61 13.72 -0.33 -3.87
N ALA A 62 14.23 -1.05 -2.87
CA ALA A 62 15.65 -1.39 -2.78
C ALA A 62 16.11 -2.26 -3.95
N ARG A 63 15.31 -3.28 -4.35
CA ARG A 63 15.59 -4.11 -5.53
C ARG A 63 15.63 -3.29 -6.82
N ALA A 64 14.80 -2.27 -6.91
CA ALA A 64 14.77 -1.33 -8.05
C ALA A 64 15.89 -0.28 -8.00
N GLY A 65 16.78 -0.31 -7.01
CA GLY A 65 17.88 0.65 -6.85
C GLY A 65 17.47 2.00 -6.27
N SER A 66 16.24 2.13 -5.75
CA SER A 66 15.80 3.37 -5.11
C SER A 66 16.25 3.45 -3.65
N GLN A 67 16.67 4.63 -3.20
CA GLN A 67 17.24 4.86 -1.88
C GLN A 67 16.21 5.49 -0.94
N GLU A 68 16.09 4.98 0.29
CA GLU A 68 15.19 5.55 1.29
C GLU A 68 15.81 6.79 1.93
N ILE A 69 15.03 7.87 2.01
CA ILE A 69 15.34 9.12 2.73
C ILE A 69 14.17 9.43 3.66
N LEU A 70 14.38 10.23 4.67
CA LEU A 70 13.30 10.75 5.52
C LEU A 70 13.38 12.27 5.57
N MET A 71 12.35 12.91 5.02
CA MET A 71 12.23 14.36 4.96
C MET A 71 11.26 14.89 6.03
N PRO A 72 11.39 16.14 6.50
CA PRO A 72 10.46 16.74 7.43
C PRO A 72 9.02 16.78 6.89
N THR A 73 8.04 16.65 7.79
CA THR A 73 6.62 16.84 7.45
C THR A 73 6.26 18.32 7.33
N ILE A 74 6.93 19.18 8.09
CA ILE A 74 6.75 20.65 8.03
C ILE A 74 7.75 21.23 7.02
N GLN A 75 7.22 21.97 6.06
CA GLN A 75 7.99 22.56 4.97
C GLN A 75 7.87 24.08 4.99
N SER A 76 8.93 24.77 4.51
CA SER A 76 8.91 26.22 4.31
C SER A 76 7.99 26.60 3.16
N ALA A 77 7.18 27.64 3.32
CA ALA A 77 6.37 28.21 2.26
C ALA A 77 7.24 28.76 1.10
N GLU A 78 8.48 29.16 1.37
CA GLU A 78 9.41 29.70 0.36
C GLU A 78 9.72 28.66 -0.72
N LEU A 79 9.98 27.39 -0.35
CA LEU A 79 10.21 26.31 -1.33
C LEU A 79 9.04 26.16 -2.31
N TRP A 80 7.82 26.28 -1.79
CA TRP A 80 6.62 26.16 -2.60
C TRP A 80 6.33 27.41 -3.44
N ARG A 81 6.83 28.57 -3.01
CA ARG A 81 6.83 29.81 -3.83
C ARG A 81 7.83 29.72 -4.97
N GLU A 82 9.00 29.12 -4.76
CA GLU A 82 9.96 28.86 -5.83
C GLU A 82 9.36 28.04 -6.97
N SER A 83 8.60 26.98 -6.65
CA SER A 83 7.92 26.14 -7.65
C SER A 83 6.66 26.78 -8.23
N GLY A 84 6.18 27.88 -7.66
CA GLY A 84 4.90 28.52 -8.01
C GLY A 84 3.68 27.79 -7.50
N ARG A 85 3.82 26.78 -6.65
CA ARG A 85 2.70 25.94 -6.17
C ARG A 85 2.05 26.42 -4.88
N TYR A 86 2.66 27.35 -4.14
CA TYR A 86 2.14 27.74 -2.82
C TYR A 86 0.68 28.22 -2.88
N ASP A 87 0.35 29.07 -3.85
CA ASP A 87 -1.02 29.55 -4.05
C ASP A 87 -1.81 28.60 -4.97
N ALA A 88 -1.17 28.05 -5.99
CA ALA A 88 -1.83 27.20 -6.99
C ALA A 88 -2.31 25.84 -6.45
N TYR A 89 -1.74 25.33 -5.34
CA TYR A 89 -2.18 24.09 -4.70
C TYR A 89 -3.60 24.20 -4.12
N GLY A 90 -4.00 25.39 -3.74
CA GLY A 90 -5.35 25.66 -3.26
C GLY A 90 -5.57 25.38 -1.76
N PRO A 91 -6.85 25.19 -1.37
CA PRO A 91 -7.26 25.12 0.05
C PRO A 91 -6.90 23.79 0.72
N GLU A 92 -6.56 22.75 -0.02
CA GLU A 92 -6.14 21.45 0.54
C GLU A 92 -4.77 21.51 1.24
N MET A 93 -3.98 22.54 0.97
CA MET A 93 -2.72 22.77 1.68
C MET A 93 -2.99 23.29 3.10
N LEU A 94 -2.54 22.55 4.10
CA LEU A 94 -2.57 23.01 5.49
C LEU A 94 -1.43 24.01 5.73
N ARG A 95 -1.75 25.29 5.76
CA ARG A 95 -0.82 26.40 6.01
C ARG A 95 -0.69 26.65 7.50
N ILE A 96 0.54 26.87 7.95
CA ILE A 96 0.89 26.99 9.36
C ILE A 96 1.74 28.24 9.53
N ARG A 97 1.63 28.90 10.68
CA ARG A 97 2.57 29.93 11.13
C ARG A 97 3.24 29.48 12.43
N ASP A 98 4.55 29.60 12.49
CA ASP A 98 5.27 29.30 13.72
C ASP A 98 5.20 30.51 14.69
N ARG A 99 5.80 30.36 15.89
CA ARG A 99 5.83 31.42 16.91
C ARG A 99 6.58 32.70 16.50
N HIS A 100 7.36 32.63 15.42
CA HIS A 100 8.07 33.77 14.83
C HIS A 100 7.39 34.31 13.58
N ASP A 101 6.13 33.93 13.37
CA ASP A 101 5.29 34.32 12.24
C ASP A 101 5.82 33.87 10.86
N ARG A 102 6.69 32.86 10.83
CA ARG A 102 7.18 32.28 9.58
C ARG A 102 6.10 31.40 8.96
N GLU A 103 5.87 31.59 7.67
CA GLU A 103 4.90 30.81 6.92
C GLU A 103 5.49 29.43 6.56
N MET A 104 4.75 28.42 6.90
CA MET A 104 5.09 27.02 6.70
C MET A 104 3.84 26.25 6.25
N LEU A 105 4.01 24.99 5.90
CA LEU A 105 2.90 24.10 5.58
C LEU A 105 3.19 22.68 6.07
N TYR A 106 2.14 21.91 6.29
CA TYR A 106 2.28 20.45 6.42
C TYR A 106 2.36 19.86 5.02
N GLY A 107 3.42 19.11 4.70
CA GLY A 107 3.70 18.62 3.36
C GLY A 107 2.61 17.70 2.80
N PRO A 108 1.91 18.10 1.73
CA PRO A 108 0.99 17.22 1.01
C PRO A 108 1.73 16.29 0.03
N THR A 109 2.96 16.66 -0.33
CA THR A 109 3.90 15.96 -1.23
C THR A 109 5.30 16.60 -1.09
N ASN A 110 6.33 16.10 -1.73
CA ASN A 110 7.72 16.50 -1.45
C ASN A 110 8.56 16.81 -2.69
N GLU A 111 7.96 17.11 -3.83
CA GLU A 111 8.70 17.49 -5.05
C GLU A 111 9.68 18.64 -4.78
N GLU A 112 9.19 19.69 -4.14
CA GLU A 112 9.98 20.90 -3.84
C GLU A 112 11.14 20.60 -2.89
N MET A 113 10.84 19.91 -1.79
CA MET A 113 11.86 19.65 -0.77
C MET A 113 12.97 18.76 -1.31
N LEU A 114 12.61 17.70 -2.05
CA LEU A 114 13.63 16.81 -2.60
C LEU A 114 14.41 17.49 -3.73
N THR A 115 13.77 18.31 -4.57
CA THR A 115 14.48 19.11 -5.58
C THR A 115 15.50 20.05 -4.94
N ALA A 116 15.16 20.70 -3.82
CA ALA A 116 16.10 21.55 -3.09
C ALA A 116 17.30 20.75 -2.54
N ILE A 117 17.06 19.59 -1.93
CA ILE A 117 18.12 18.68 -1.44
C ILE A 117 19.04 18.25 -2.59
N MET A 118 18.46 17.87 -3.72
CA MET A 118 19.22 17.44 -4.90
C MET A 118 20.03 18.58 -5.51
N ARG A 119 19.45 19.78 -5.63
CA ARG A 119 20.14 21.00 -6.12
C ARG A 119 21.40 21.31 -5.30
N ASP A 120 21.31 21.13 -3.99
CA ASP A 120 22.44 21.42 -3.09
C ASP A 120 23.49 20.30 -3.07
N SER A 121 23.11 19.07 -3.47
CA SER A 121 23.95 17.88 -3.34
C SER A 121 24.54 17.38 -4.65
N VAL A 122 23.89 17.62 -5.80
CA VAL A 122 24.23 17.04 -7.12
C VAL A 122 24.67 18.16 -8.06
N GLN A 123 25.88 18.06 -8.61
CA GLN A 123 26.48 19.10 -9.46
C GLN A 123 26.82 18.61 -10.87
N SER A 124 26.91 17.31 -11.08
CA SER A 124 27.40 16.71 -12.33
C SER A 124 26.43 15.65 -12.85
N TYR A 125 26.37 15.51 -14.17
CA TYR A 125 25.66 14.42 -14.83
C TYR A 125 26.11 13.02 -14.35
N ARG A 126 27.33 12.90 -13.83
CA ARG A 126 27.90 11.65 -13.30
C ARG A 126 27.23 11.18 -12.01
N ASP A 127 26.54 12.09 -11.35
CA ASP A 127 25.79 11.80 -10.12
C ASP A 127 24.35 11.31 -10.42
N LEU A 128 23.95 11.31 -11.69
CA LEU A 128 22.64 10.86 -12.17
C LEU A 128 22.75 9.50 -12.88
N PRO A 129 21.68 8.67 -12.93
CA PRO A 129 20.37 8.93 -12.34
C PRO A 129 20.35 8.75 -10.80
N GLN A 130 19.41 9.43 -10.15
CA GLN A 130 19.11 9.23 -8.73
C GLN A 130 17.63 8.92 -8.55
N MET A 131 17.32 7.87 -7.78
CA MET A 131 15.97 7.56 -7.36
C MET A 131 15.93 7.52 -5.84
N LEU A 132 15.10 8.38 -5.26
CA LEU A 132 14.93 8.48 -3.82
C LEU A 132 13.44 8.38 -3.46
N TYR A 133 13.15 7.81 -2.31
CA TYR A 133 11.78 7.73 -1.80
C TYR A 133 11.77 7.86 -0.29
N GLN A 134 10.60 8.17 0.25
CA GLN A 134 10.31 8.04 1.68
C GLN A 134 8.96 7.37 1.88
N ILE A 135 8.71 6.89 3.10
CA ILE A 135 7.38 6.51 3.56
C ILE A 135 7.07 7.40 4.76
N GLN A 136 6.15 8.35 4.59
CA GLN A 136 5.90 9.40 5.57
C GLN A 136 4.43 9.80 5.60
N TRP A 137 3.99 10.34 6.71
CA TRP A 137 2.69 10.97 6.85
C TRP A 137 2.57 12.21 5.97
N LYS A 138 1.42 12.35 5.34
CA LYS A 138 1.02 13.49 4.52
C LYS A 138 -0.30 14.03 5.04
N PHE A 139 -0.55 15.29 4.76
CA PHE A 139 -1.82 15.92 5.06
C PHE A 139 -2.34 16.67 3.84
N ARG A 140 -3.61 16.42 3.51
CA ARG A 140 -4.39 17.20 2.53
C ARG A 140 -5.73 17.51 3.17
N ASP A 141 -6.09 18.78 3.24
CA ASP A 141 -7.34 19.22 3.88
C ASP A 141 -8.53 18.95 2.97
N GLU A 142 -8.77 17.66 2.72
CA GLU A 142 -9.86 17.15 1.91
C GLU A 142 -11.21 17.67 2.43
N VAL A 143 -11.95 18.33 1.56
CA VAL A 143 -13.22 18.99 1.92
C VAL A 143 -14.31 17.99 2.31
N ARG A 144 -14.26 16.77 1.78
CA ARG A 144 -15.23 15.70 2.04
C ARG A 144 -14.51 14.36 2.32
N PRO A 145 -13.81 14.25 3.46
CA PRO A 145 -13.21 13.00 3.84
C PRO A 145 -14.30 11.93 4.03
N ARG A 146 -14.10 10.77 3.45
CA ARG A 146 -15.08 9.69 3.45
C ARG A 146 -14.40 8.33 3.26
N PHE A 147 -15.16 7.26 3.47
CA PHE A 147 -14.69 5.88 3.23
C PHE A 147 -13.46 5.49 4.07
N GLY A 148 -13.40 5.98 5.32
CA GLY A 148 -12.33 5.63 6.24
C GLY A 148 -10.97 6.07 5.72
N VAL A 149 -10.04 5.13 5.63
CA VAL A 149 -8.66 5.38 5.20
C VAL A 149 -8.49 5.49 3.67
N LEU A 150 -9.55 5.24 2.89
CA LEU A 150 -9.49 5.38 1.43
C LEU A 150 -9.40 6.85 0.99
N ARG A 151 -10.09 7.74 1.69
CA ARG A 151 -10.09 9.19 1.41
C ARG A 151 -10.04 9.99 2.72
N GLY A 152 -8.92 9.86 3.41
CA GLY A 152 -8.61 10.60 4.64
C GLY A 152 -7.94 11.94 4.37
N ARG A 153 -7.76 12.72 5.43
CA ARG A 153 -7.01 13.99 5.43
C ARG A 153 -5.55 13.76 5.82
N GLU A 154 -5.29 12.91 6.78
CA GLU A 154 -3.95 12.45 7.16
C GLU A 154 -3.76 11.00 6.71
N PHE A 155 -2.69 10.73 5.97
CA PHE A 155 -2.45 9.42 5.36
C PHE A 155 -0.97 9.09 5.25
N TYR A 156 -0.67 7.80 5.29
CA TYR A 156 0.69 7.27 5.19
C TYR A 156 0.97 6.90 3.74
N MET A 157 1.97 7.54 3.14
CA MET A 157 2.28 7.43 1.72
C MET A 157 3.77 7.14 1.51
N LYS A 158 4.08 6.23 0.59
CA LYS A 158 5.36 6.21 -0.08
C LYS A 158 5.32 7.23 -1.21
N ASP A 159 6.18 8.20 -1.17
CA ASP A 159 6.45 9.12 -2.27
C ASP A 159 7.91 9.00 -2.68
N GLY A 160 8.14 8.80 -3.97
CA GLY A 160 9.47 8.66 -4.53
C GLY A 160 9.59 9.49 -5.79
N TYR A 161 10.84 9.79 -6.15
CA TYR A 161 11.17 10.70 -7.25
C TYR A 161 12.42 10.21 -7.95
N SER A 162 12.44 10.34 -9.28
CA SER A 162 13.65 10.16 -10.06
C SER A 162 14.19 11.50 -10.56
N PHE A 163 15.51 11.56 -10.72
CA PHE A 163 16.23 12.66 -11.33
C PHE A 163 17.16 12.06 -12.37
N ASP A 164 16.89 12.35 -13.62
CA ASP A 164 17.53 11.76 -14.77
C ASP A 164 18.18 12.87 -15.62
N LEU A 165 19.21 12.52 -16.40
CA LEU A 165 19.91 13.51 -17.21
C LEU A 165 19.06 14.05 -18.34
N ASP A 166 18.26 13.15 -18.95
CA ASP A 166 17.46 13.41 -20.13
C ASP A 166 16.15 12.59 -20.13
N TYR A 167 15.34 12.79 -21.13
CA TYR A 167 14.07 12.10 -21.31
C TYR A 167 14.24 10.56 -21.38
N GLU A 168 15.27 10.06 -22.06
CA GLU A 168 15.47 8.61 -22.17
C GLU A 168 15.79 7.96 -20.83
N GLY A 169 16.62 8.62 -20.01
CA GLY A 169 16.87 8.20 -18.63
C GLY A 169 15.60 8.23 -17.79
N ALA A 170 14.80 9.30 -17.92
CA ALA A 170 13.53 9.40 -17.20
C ALA A 170 12.53 8.29 -17.60
N VAL A 171 12.48 7.91 -18.89
CA VAL A 171 11.68 6.79 -19.38
C VAL A 171 12.15 5.46 -18.80
N GLU A 172 13.46 5.24 -18.68
CA GLU A 172 14.01 4.04 -18.05
C GLU A 172 13.65 3.98 -16.57
N SER A 173 13.82 5.06 -15.81
CA SER A 173 13.39 5.19 -14.42
C SER A 173 11.88 4.92 -14.26
N TYR A 174 11.07 5.41 -15.18
CA TYR A 174 9.62 5.18 -15.20
C TYR A 174 9.27 3.69 -15.39
N ARG A 175 9.91 3.01 -16.36
CA ARG A 175 9.72 1.57 -16.62
C ARG A 175 10.16 0.72 -15.44
N ARG A 176 11.29 1.07 -14.81
CA ARG A 176 11.81 0.45 -13.59
C ARG A 176 10.80 0.55 -12.45
N MET A 177 10.18 1.71 -12.26
CA MET A 177 9.15 1.89 -11.24
C MET A 177 7.86 1.14 -11.56
N MET A 178 7.45 1.02 -12.84
CA MET A 178 6.30 0.20 -13.20
C MET A 178 6.52 -1.28 -12.81
N LEU A 179 7.69 -1.84 -13.10
CA LEU A 179 8.04 -3.21 -12.70
C LEU A 179 8.05 -3.37 -11.17
N ALA A 180 8.66 -2.41 -10.46
CA ALA A 180 8.71 -2.42 -9.00
C ALA A 180 7.31 -2.39 -8.37
N TYR A 181 6.40 -1.59 -8.89
CA TYR A 181 5.03 -1.49 -8.39
C TYR A 181 4.23 -2.77 -8.65
N MET A 182 4.32 -3.32 -9.84
CA MET A 182 3.64 -4.59 -10.14
C MET A 182 4.15 -5.74 -9.25
N ARG A 183 5.45 -5.82 -8.99
CA ARG A 183 6.03 -6.78 -8.03
C ARG A 183 5.58 -6.51 -6.59
N THR A 184 5.55 -5.25 -6.19
CA THR A 184 5.07 -4.84 -4.86
C THR A 184 3.65 -5.35 -4.59
N PHE A 185 2.71 -5.10 -5.51
CA PHE A 185 1.33 -5.55 -5.36
C PHE A 185 1.19 -7.07 -5.41
N LYS A 186 1.92 -7.73 -6.31
CA LYS A 186 1.97 -9.20 -6.37
C LYS A 186 2.42 -9.80 -5.03
N ARG A 187 3.51 -9.29 -4.45
CA ARG A 187 4.04 -9.76 -3.16
C ARG A 187 3.08 -9.53 -2.00
N MET A 188 2.25 -8.49 -2.07
CA MET A 188 1.17 -8.28 -1.11
C MET A 188 0.00 -9.26 -1.28
N GLY A 189 0.01 -10.09 -2.33
CA GLY A 189 -1.08 -11.00 -2.64
C GLY A 189 -2.31 -10.28 -3.21
N VAL A 190 -2.13 -9.10 -3.82
CA VAL A 190 -3.20 -8.33 -4.45
C VAL A 190 -2.90 -8.07 -5.91
N ARG A 191 -3.96 -7.92 -6.68
CA ARG A 191 -3.87 -7.58 -8.09
C ARG A 191 -4.22 -6.11 -8.28
N ALA A 192 -3.25 -5.33 -8.76
CA ALA A 192 -3.47 -3.96 -9.20
C ALA A 192 -3.23 -3.87 -10.70
N VAL A 193 -4.15 -3.22 -11.42
CA VAL A 193 -4.06 -3.03 -12.86
C VAL A 193 -3.49 -1.64 -13.16
N PRO A 194 -2.41 -1.52 -13.96
CA PRO A 194 -1.84 -0.23 -14.35
C PRO A 194 -2.74 0.42 -15.42
N MET A 195 -3.56 1.37 -15.02
CA MET A 195 -4.46 2.13 -15.89
C MET A 195 -3.75 3.35 -16.48
N ARG A 196 -3.89 3.60 -17.76
CA ARG A 196 -3.50 4.90 -18.33
C ARG A 196 -4.32 6.00 -17.69
N ALA A 197 -3.63 7.02 -17.19
CA ALA A 197 -4.21 8.14 -16.47
C ALA A 197 -3.85 9.48 -17.09
N ASP A 198 -4.49 10.55 -16.63
CA ASP A 198 -4.22 11.88 -17.12
C ASP A 198 -2.82 12.38 -16.73
N THR A 199 -2.18 13.10 -17.66
CA THR A 199 -0.86 13.71 -17.46
C THR A 199 -0.97 15.17 -16.98
N GLY A 200 -2.19 15.67 -16.86
CA GLY A 200 -2.42 17.06 -16.49
C GLY A 200 -1.80 18.07 -17.47
N PRO A 201 -1.45 19.27 -16.99
CA PRO A 201 -0.92 20.35 -17.84
C PRO A 201 0.44 20.06 -18.49
N ILE A 202 1.15 19.02 -18.06
CA ILE A 202 2.46 18.66 -18.61
C ILE A 202 2.33 17.99 -19.97
N GLY A 203 1.24 17.24 -20.17
CA GLY A 203 1.01 16.45 -21.38
C GLY A 203 1.88 15.18 -21.44
N GLY A 204 1.83 14.48 -22.58
CA GLY A 204 2.54 13.22 -22.77
C GLY A 204 1.68 11.99 -22.44
N ASN A 205 2.31 10.82 -22.41
CA ASN A 205 1.64 9.52 -22.24
C ASN A 205 2.22 8.68 -21.07
N LEU A 206 3.11 9.26 -20.27
CA LEU A 206 3.77 8.58 -19.15
C LEU A 206 3.08 8.93 -17.83
N SER A 207 1.85 8.45 -17.68
CA SER A 207 1.10 8.47 -16.43
C SER A 207 0.29 7.18 -16.32
N HIS A 208 0.51 6.41 -15.25
CA HIS A 208 -0.29 5.24 -14.92
C HIS A 208 -0.69 5.26 -13.45
N GLU A 209 -1.95 4.97 -13.23
CA GLU A 209 -2.51 4.71 -11.91
C GLU A 209 -2.69 3.20 -11.71
N PHE A 210 -2.37 2.71 -10.54
CA PHE A 210 -2.57 1.31 -10.19
C PHE A 210 -3.86 1.17 -9.40
N HIS A 211 -4.82 0.42 -9.96
CA HIS A 211 -6.14 0.25 -9.39
C HIS A 211 -6.38 -1.17 -8.90
N ILE A 212 -6.81 -1.32 -7.63
CA ILE A 212 -7.41 -2.54 -7.12
C ILE A 212 -8.90 -2.50 -7.45
N LEU A 213 -9.40 -3.56 -8.08
CA LEU A 213 -10.80 -3.64 -8.49
C LEU A 213 -11.70 -3.93 -7.28
N ALA A 214 -12.65 -3.06 -7.04
CA ALA A 214 -13.64 -3.20 -5.98
C ALA A 214 -14.90 -2.40 -6.32
N PRO A 215 -16.11 -2.89 -5.99
CA PRO A 215 -17.37 -2.19 -6.28
C PRO A 215 -17.46 -0.78 -5.66
N THR A 216 -16.72 -0.55 -4.59
CA THR A 216 -16.64 0.73 -3.85
C THR A 216 -15.59 1.69 -4.41
N GLY A 217 -14.88 1.32 -5.49
CA GLY A 217 -13.89 2.19 -6.14
C GLY A 217 -14.49 3.51 -6.63
N GLU A 218 -13.71 4.59 -6.58
CA GLU A 218 -14.17 5.91 -7.01
C GLU A 218 -14.01 6.15 -8.52
N SER A 219 -13.04 5.49 -9.17
CA SER A 219 -12.78 5.62 -10.62
C SER A 219 -13.52 4.56 -11.43
N GLY A 220 -14.12 4.96 -12.56
CA GLY A 220 -14.51 4.03 -13.60
C GLY A 220 -13.28 3.48 -14.30
N VAL A 221 -13.25 2.19 -14.60
CA VAL A 221 -12.09 1.54 -15.22
C VAL A 221 -12.52 0.58 -16.31
N PHE A 222 -11.72 0.55 -17.40
CA PHE A 222 -11.90 -0.30 -18.58
C PHE A 222 -10.59 -1.03 -18.85
N TYR A 223 -10.61 -2.37 -18.87
CA TYR A 223 -9.38 -3.13 -18.99
C TYR A 223 -9.57 -4.48 -19.69
N ASP A 224 -8.49 -4.99 -20.25
CA ASP A 224 -8.42 -6.33 -20.82
C ASP A 224 -8.25 -7.36 -19.69
N SER A 225 -9.12 -8.37 -19.65
CA SER A 225 -9.08 -9.43 -18.64
C SER A 225 -7.79 -10.24 -18.60
N SER A 226 -6.93 -10.11 -19.60
CA SER A 226 -5.58 -10.71 -19.55
C SER A 226 -4.77 -10.21 -18.37
N PHE A 227 -5.04 -9.02 -17.82
CA PHE A 227 -4.44 -8.56 -16.57
C PHE A 227 -4.78 -9.45 -15.36
N GLU A 228 -5.88 -10.19 -15.42
CA GLU A 228 -6.28 -11.11 -14.33
C GLU A 228 -5.42 -12.37 -14.26
N THR A 229 -4.74 -12.71 -15.35
CA THR A 229 -3.95 -13.92 -15.50
C THR A 229 -2.45 -13.67 -15.70
N ILE A 230 -2.00 -12.40 -15.65
CA ILE A 230 -0.58 -12.09 -15.80
C ILE A 230 0.21 -12.67 -14.62
N GLU A 231 1.06 -13.64 -14.93
CA GLU A 231 2.05 -14.15 -14.01
C GLU A 231 3.36 -13.35 -14.16
N LEU A 232 3.80 -12.78 -13.04
CA LEU A 232 5.10 -12.12 -12.91
C LEU A 232 6.01 -13.06 -12.15
N GLY A 233 6.86 -13.80 -12.85
CA GLY A 233 7.94 -14.57 -12.23
C GLY A 233 8.86 -13.63 -11.44
N ASP A 234 9.35 -14.08 -10.30
CA ASP A 234 10.19 -13.21 -9.44
C ASP A 234 11.51 -12.84 -10.12
N ASP A 235 12.00 -13.70 -11.00
CA ASP A 235 13.25 -13.53 -11.76
C ASP A 235 13.01 -13.32 -13.27
N ALA A 236 11.77 -13.07 -13.70
CA ALA A 236 11.44 -12.99 -15.13
C ALA A 236 12.02 -11.74 -15.82
N TYR A 237 12.36 -10.70 -15.05
CA TYR A 237 12.88 -9.42 -15.57
C TYR A 237 13.95 -8.90 -14.63
N ASP A 238 15.08 -8.46 -15.21
CA ASP A 238 16.18 -7.85 -14.46
C ASP A 238 16.03 -6.31 -14.48
N TYR A 239 16.16 -5.68 -13.32
CA TYR A 239 16.13 -4.21 -13.20
C TYR A 239 17.32 -3.54 -13.89
N GLU A 240 18.46 -4.22 -14.01
CA GLU A 240 19.67 -3.68 -14.62
C GLU A 240 19.72 -3.94 -16.14
N ALA A 241 18.82 -4.77 -16.67
CA ALA A 241 18.72 -5.04 -18.10
C ALA A 241 17.65 -4.16 -18.75
N ARG A 242 18.08 -3.13 -19.48
CA ARG A 242 17.15 -2.23 -20.21
C ARG A 242 16.18 -2.99 -21.10
N ALA A 243 16.66 -4.04 -21.79
CA ALA A 243 15.82 -4.86 -22.65
C ALA A 243 14.66 -5.55 -21.89
N ASP A 244 14.90 -5.95 -20.65
CA ASP A 244 13.88 -6.56 -19.80
C ASP A 244 12.85 -5.52 -19.34
N LEU A 245 13.29 -4.31 -18.99
CA LEU A 245 12.41 -3.21 -18.64
C LEU A 245 11.52 -2.80 -19.84
N ASP A 246 12.11 -2.73 -21.03
CA ASP A 246 11.39 -2.44 -22.26
C ASP A 246 10.36 -3.53 -22.57
N ALA A 247 10.77 -4.79 -22.55
CA ALA A 247 9.88 -5.93 -22.81
C ALA A 247 8.72 -6.01 -21.78
N PHE A 248 9.03 -5.77 -20.50
CA PHE A 248 8.00 -5.71 -19.47
C PHE A 248 7.01 -4.57 -19.70
N PHE A 249 7.51 -3.37 -19.94
CA PHE A 249 6.68 -2.19 -20.17
C PHE A 249 5.79 -2.36 -21.40
N ASP A 250 6.34 -2.84 -22.52
CA ASP A 250 5.61 -3.13 -23.75
C ASP A 250 4.51 -4.18 -23.51
N ARG A 251 4.81 -5.22 -22.74
CA ARG A 251 3.81 -6.22 -22.36
C ARG A 251 2.65 -5.60 -21.60
N MET A 252 2.93 -4.74 -20.60
CA MET A 252 1.89 -4.11 -19.78
C MET A 252 1.06 -3.11 -20.61
N THR A 253 1.71 -2.32 -21.45
CA THR A 253 1.05 -1.25 -22.22
C THR A 253 0.41 -1.71 -23.54
N SER A 254 0.73 -2.93 -24.00
CA SER A 254 0.05 -3.55 -25.14
C SER A 254 -1.40 -3.98 -24.84
N LEU A 255 -1.70 -4.22 -23.57
CA LEU A 255 -3.05 -4.50 -23.12
C LEU A 255 -3.81 -3.19 -22.84
N TYR A 256 -5.09 -3.18 -23.17
CA TYR A 256 -5.91 -2.03 -22.87
C TYR A 256 -6.22 -1.95 -21.38
N ALA A 257 -5.86 -0.83 -20.76
CA ALA A 257 -6.29 -0.47 -19.42
C ALA A 257 -6.32 1.06 -19.30
N ALA A 258 -7.46 1.63 -18.94
CA ALA A 258 -7.64 3.07 -18.82
C ALA A 258 -8.69 3.42 -17.76
N THR A 259 -8.50 4.58 -17.09
CA THR A 259 -9.57 5.21 -16.33
C THR A 259 -10.62 5.81 -17.27
N ASP A 260 -11.79 6.14 -16.76
CA ASP A 260 -12.87 6.79 -17.51
C ASP A 260 -12.40 8.10 -18.18
N GLU A 261 -11.49 8.85 -17.55
CA GLU A 261 -10.91 10.09 -18.10
C GLU A 261 -10.03 9.84 -19.34
N LYS A 262 -9.43 8.67 -19.47
CA LYS A 262 -8.55 8.27 -20.59
C LYS A 262 -9.12 7.14 -21.43
N HIS A 263 -10.39 6.84 -21.25
CA HIS A 263 -11.07 5.85 -22.07
C HIS A 263 -11.12 6.29 -23.53
N ASP A 264 -10.73 5.37 -24.42
CA ASP A 264 -10.73 5.56 -25.88
C ASP A 264 -11.58 4.47 -26.53
N GLU A 265 -12.75 4.83 -26.98
CA GLU A 265 -13.72 3.92 -27.61
C GLU A 265 -13.14 3.19 -28.84
N ALA A 266 -12.31 3.85 -29.65
CA ALA A 266 -11.74 3.25 -30.87
C ALA A 266 -10.67 2.20 -30.51
N ALA A 267 -9.89 2.43 -29.46
CA ALA A 267 -8.93 1.45 -28.93
C ALA A 267 -9.65 0.34 -28.15
N TRP A 268 -10.68 0.67 -27.39
CA TRP A 268 -11.52 -0.27 -26.67
C TRP A 268 -12.23 -1.26 -27.60
N ALA A 269 -12.73 -0.77 -28.75
CA ALA A 269 -13.36 -1.62 -29.75
C ALA A 269 -12.42 -2.68 -30.35
N LYS A 270 -11.10 -2.54 -30.22
CA LYS A 270 -10.11 -3.52 -30.67
C LYS A 270 -9.86 -4.64 -29.67
N VAL A 271 -10.22 -4.45 -28.41
CA VAL A 271 -10.15 -5.50 -27.39
C VAL A 271 -11.19 -6.56 -27.71
N PRO A 272 -10.86 -7.86 -27.73
CA PRO A 272 -11.85 -8.93 -27.90
C PRO A 272 -13.00 -8.81 -26.90
N GLU A 273 -14.23 -9.00 -27.34
CA GLU A 273 -15.42 -8.73 -26.55
C GLU A 273 -15.47 -9.59 -25.26
N ASP A 274 -15.05 -10.84 -25.35
CA ASP A 274 -14.94 -11.79 -24.23
C ASP A 274 -13.89 -11.37 -23.20
N ARG A 275 -12.93 -10.53 -23.59
CA ARG A 275 -11.85 -10.01 -22.73
C ARG A 275 -12.15 -8.63 -22.16
N ARG A 276 -13.18 -7.94 -22.62
CA ARG A 276 -13.53 -6.61 -22.11
C ARG A 276 -14.04 -6.70 -20.68
N ARG A 277 -13.50 -5.87 -19.81
CA ARG A 277 -13.97 -5.71 -18.41
C ARG A 277 -14.16 -4.24 -18.10
N GLU A 278 -15.29 -3.94 -17.51
CA GLU A 278 -15.64 -2.62 -16.98
C GLU A 278 -15.91 -2.76 -15.49
N GLY A 279 -15.57 -1.78 -14.70
CA GLY A 279 -15.76 -1.84 -13.26
C GLY A 279 -15.41 -0.56 -12.55
N ARG A 280 -15.23 -0.72 -11.25
CA ARG A 280 -14.78 0.35 -10.36
C ARG A 280 -13.42 -0.02 -9.79
N GLY A 281 -12.53 0.97 -9.66
CA GLY A 281 -11.19 0.79 -9.14
C GLY A 281 -10.87 1.76 -8.01
N ILE A 282 -10.07 1.28 -7.06
CA ILE A 282 -9.47 2.09 -5.99
C ILE A 282 -8.03 2.34 -6.40
N GLU A 283 -7.68 3.58 -6.68
CA GLU A 283 -6.30 4.00 -6.93
C GLU A 283 -5.45 3.80 -5.69
N VAL A 284 -4.40 2.98 -5.79
CA VAL A 284 -3.48 2.67 -4.69
C VAL A 284 -2.06 3.13 -4.91
N GLY A 285 -1.74 3.55 -6.13
CA GLY A 285 -0.43 4.09 -6.49
C GLY A 285 -0.48 4.76 -7.85
N GLN A 286 0.48 5.64 -8.08
CA GLN A 286 0.64 6.35 -9.36
C GLN A 286 2.11 6.46 -9.69
N ILE A 287 2.44 6.32 -10.97
CA ILE A 287 3.73 6.68 -11.54
C ILE A 287 3.52 7.75 -12.61
N PHE A 288 4.31 8.80 -12.53
CA PHE A 288 4.09 9.99 -13.34
C PHE A 288 5.39 10.68 -13.73
N TYR A 289 5.57 10.96 -15.01
CA TYR A 289 6.67 11.76 -15.52
C TYR A 289 6.20 13.21 -15.71
N PHE A 290 6.94 14.19 -15.20
CA PHE A 290 6.61 15.60 -15.31
C PHE A 290 7.75 16.48 -15.86
N GLY A 291 8.77 15.87 -16.42
CA GLY A 291 9.83 16.60 -17.14
C GLY A 291 10.69 17.47 -16.21
N THR A 292 11.07 18.63 -16.70
CA THR A 292 11.92 19.59 -16.00
C THR A 292 11.17 20.63 -15.18
N LYS A 293 9.87 20.44 -14.93
CA LYS A 293 8.99 21.43 -14.28
C LYS A 293 9.59 21.99 -12.99
N TYR A 294 10.01 21.12 -12.08
CA TYR A 294 10.56 21.55 -10.79
C TYR A 294 12.03 21.92 -10.87
N SER A 295 12.83 21.18 -11.61
CA SER A 295 14.24 21.50 -11.79
C SER A 295 14.43 22.88 -12.44
N GLN A 296 13.61 23.25 -13.40
CA GLN A 296 13.61 24.60 -14.00
C GLN A 296 13.12 25.66 -13.02
N ALA A 297 11.92 25.46 -12.43
CA ALA A 297 11.33 26.46 -11.54
C ALA A 297 12.21 26.76 -10.32
N MET A 298 12.90 25.76 -9.78
CA MET A 298 13.79 25.86 -8.62
C MET A 298 15.27 26.04 -9.00
N ASN A 299 15.57 26.31 -10.28
CA ASN A 299 16.92 26.51 -10.79
C ASN A 299 17.93 25.40 -10.41
N PHE A 300 17.47 24.15 -10.41
CA PHE A 300 18.34 23.00 -10.23
C PHE A 300 18.97 22.62 -11.57
N THR A 301 20.30 22.71 -11.66
CA THR A 301 21.07 22.35 -12.85
C THR A 301 22.27 21.49 -12.50
N VAL A 302 22.65 20.62 -13.42
CA VAL A 302 23.90 19.84 -13.38
C VAL A 302 24.78 20.18 -14.58
N VAL A 303 26.07 19.98 -14.45
CA VAL A 303 27.01 20.10 -15.59
C VAL A 303 26.88 18.83 -16.43
N GLY A 304 26.49 18.98 -17.69
CA GLY A 304 26.37 17.90 -18.67
C GLY A 304 27.71 17.39 -19.22
N PRO A 305 27.69 16.35 -20.08
CA PRO A 305 28.89 15.77 -20.67
C PRO A 305 29.72 16.75 -21.53
N ASP A 306 29.05 17.72 -22.13
CA ASP A 306 29.63 18.79 -22.97
C ASP A 306 30.00 20.06 -22.20
N GLY A 307 29.78 20.06 -20.86
CA GLY A 307 30.02 21.21 -20.00
C GLY A 307 28.85 22.20 -19.94
N ALA A 308 27.77 21.98 -20.69
CA ALA A 308 26.57 22.81 -20.59
C ALA A 308 25.79 22.51 -19.27
N ARG A 309 25.06 23.52 -18.81
CA ARG A 309 24.16 23.31 -17.68
C ARG A 309 22.81 22.78 -18.16
N LEU A 310 22.38 21.66 -17.59
CA LEU A 310 21.14 20.98 -17.91
C LEU A 310 20.25 20.91 -16.69
N HIS A 311 18.95 21.05 -16.89
CA HIS A 311 17.95 20.77 -15.85
C HIS A 311 17.62 19.28 -15.85
N PRO A 312 17.78 18.54 -14.73
CA PRO A 312 17.40 17.14 -14.67
C PRO A 312 15.90 16.92 -14.94
N GLU A 313 15.62 15.85 -15.67
CA GLU A 313 14.26 15.34 -15.88
C GLU A 313 13.78 14.60 -14.64
N MET A 314 12.50 14.71 -14.31
CA MET A 314 11.96 14.21 -13.05
C MET A 314 10.69 13.39 -13.27
N GLY A 315 10.55 12.33 -12.45
CA GLY A 315 9.32 11.56 -12.27
C GLY A 315 8.91 11.51 -10.81
N SER A 316 7.62 11.26 -10.56
CA SER A 316 7.02 11.08 -9.24
C SER A 316 6.30 9.75 -9.14
N TYR A 317 6.48 9.04 -8.03
CA TYR A 317 6.07 7.66 -7.86
C TYR A 317 5.47 7.44 -6.48
N SER A 318 4.14 7.37 -6.38
CA SER A 318 3.44 7.27 -5.11
C SER A 318 2.75 5.93 -4.87
N ILE A 319 2.69 5.50 -3.60
CA ILE A 319 1.86 4.39 -3.12
C ILE A 319 1.18 4.84 -1.83
N GLY A 320 -0.15 4.77 -1.78
CA GLY A 320 -0.94 5.05 -0.60
C GLY A 320 -0.93 3.87 0.37
N VAL A 321 0.05 3.80 1.28
CA VAL A 321 0.22 2.66 2.22
C VAL A 321 -0.99 2.48 3.12
N SER A 322 -1.52 3.58 3.69
CA SER A 322 -2.75 3.52 4.49
C SER A 322 -3.98 3.19 3.65
N ARG A 323 -4.08 3.73 2.43
CA ARG A 323 -5.16 3.44 1.48
C ARG A 323 -5.16 1.97 1.06
N LEU A 324 -3.99 1.38 0.83
CA LEU A 324 -3.84 -0.04 0.50
C LEU A 324 -4.50 -0.95 1.53
N THR A 325 -4.37 -0.64 2.83
CA THR A 325 -5.04 -1.43 3.88
C THR A 325 -6.56 -1.51 3.65
N GLY A 326 -7.18 -0.38 3.36
CA GLY A 326 -8.63 -0.34 3.05
C GLY A 326 -8.97 -1.00 1.73
N ALA A 327 -8.20 -0.75 0.67
CA ALA A 327 -8.44 -1.31 -0.66
C ALA A 327 -8.32 -2.84 -0.68
N ILE A 328 -7.37 -3.40 0.06
CA ILE A 328 -7.21 -4.85 0.19
C ILE A 328 -8.41 -5.46 0.91
N ILE A 329 -8.93 -4.81 1.96
CA ILE A 329 -10.14 -5.29 2.65
C ILE A 329 -11.36 -5.21 1.72
N GLU A 330 -11.51 -4.15 0.92
CA GLU A 330 -12.61 -4.05 -0.06
C GLU A 330 -12.57 -5.21 -1.08
N ALA A 331 -11.40 -5.64 -1.49
CA ALA A 331 -11.21 -6.73 -2.44
C ALA A 331 -11.17 -8.13 -1.79
N SER A 332 -11.01 -8.25 -0.47
CA SER A 332 -10.76 -9.52 0.23
C SER A 332 -11.41 -9.57 1.61
N HIS A 333 -12.71 -9.85 1.60
CA HIS A 333 -13.55 -10.03 2.79
C HIS A 333 -14.71 -10.98 2.50
N ASP A 334 -15.43 -11.37 3.55
CA ASP A 334 -16.73 -12.02 3.47
C ASP A 334 -17.69 -11.45 4.55
N GLU A 335 -18.84 -12.05 4.73
CA GLU A 335 -19.84 -11.62 5.74
C GLU A 335 -19.31 -11.71 7.17
N ALA A 336 -18.39 -12.64 7.45
CA ALA A 336 -17.82 -12.86 8.78
C ALA A 336 -16.73 -11.83 9.12
N GLY A 337 -16.00 -11.31 8.13
CA GLY A 337 -14.94 -10.34 8.37
C GLY A 337 -13.88 -10.25 7.28
N ILE A 338 -12.69 -9.81 7.67
CA ILE A 338 -11.54 -9.63 6.80
C ILE A 338 -10.98 -11.00 6.36
N ILE A 339 -10.39 -11.04 5.16
CA ILE A 339 -9.59 -12.18 4.67
C ILE A 339 -8.22 -11.63 4.23
N TRP A 340 -7.27 -11.58 5.16
CA TRP A 340 -5.94 -11.05 4.86
C TRP A 340 -5.18 -11.95 3.88
N PRO A 341 -4.47 -11.35 2.89
CA PRO A 341 -3.35 -12.01 2.25
C PRO A 341 -2.24 -12.32 3.28
N ASP A 342 -1.58 -13.47 3.15
CA ASP A 342 -0.61 -13.96 4.13
C ASP A 342 0.55 -12.98 4.38
N ALA A 343 1.05 -12.35 3.31
CA ALA A 343 2.21 -11.47 3.37
C ALA A 343 2.00 -10.19 4.20
N ILE A 344 0.75 -9.74 4.35
CA ILE A 344 0.43 -8.46 5.02
C ILE A 344 -0.42 -8.62 6.27
N ALA A 345 -0.88 -9.83 6.57
CA ALA A 345 -1.66 -10.11 7.76
C ALA A 345 -0.95 -9.60 9.03
N PRO A 346 -1.67 -8.99 10.00
CA PRO A 346 -1.05 -8.53 11.24
C PRO A 346 -0.47 -9.67 12.07
N PHE A 347 -1.07 -10.85 11.94
CA PHE A 347 -0.60 -12.11 12.51
C PHE A 347 -0.87 -13.23 11.50
N ARG A 348 0.00 -14.22 11.41
CA ARG A 348 -0.22 -15.41 10.59
C ARG A 348 -1.31 -16.32 11.14
N ALA A 349 -1.40 -16.39 12.47
CA ALA A 349 -2.36 -17.26 13.13
C ALA A 349 -3.01 -16.62 14.36
N SER A 350 -4.31 -16.95 14.55
CA SER A 350 -4.99 -16.84 15.84
C SER A 350 -4.94 -18.18 16.54
N ILE A 351 -4.49 -18.20 17.80
CA ILE A 351 -4.54 -19.38 18.67
C ILE A 351 -5.79 -19.23 19.54
N LEU A 352 -6.76 -20.14 19.39
CA LEU A 352 -8.02 -20.10 20.12
C LEU A 352 -8.01 -21.15 21.21
N ASN A 353 -7.82 -20.72 22.47
CA ASN A 353 -7.95 -21.57 23.64
C ASN A 353 -9.45 -21.72 23.98
N LEU A 354 -10.02 -22.89 23.74
CA LEU A 354 -11.45 -23.14 23.99
C LEU A 354 -11.76 -23.53 25.43
N ARG A 355 -10.76 -23.79 26.27
CA ARG A 355 -10.93 -24.19 27.66
C ARG A 355 -9.82 -23.61 28.54
N GLN A 356 -9.85 -22.31 28.74
CA GLN A 356 -8.92 -21.65 29.65
C GLN A 356 -9.03 -22.21 31.10
N GLY A 357 -7.90 -22.40 31.76
CA GLY A 357 -7.81 -23.01 33.08
C GLY A 357 -7.70 -24.54 33.07
N ASP A 358 -7.85 -25.18 31.91
CA ASP A 358 -7.51 -26.60 31.74
C ASP A 358 -6.01 -26.73 31.44
N GLN A 359 -5.27 -27.35 32.38
CA GLN A 359 -3.80 -27.39 32.34
C GLN A 359 -3.23 -27.95 31.03
N VAL A 360 -3.88 -28.99 30.44
CA VAL A 360 -3.39 -29.61 29.23
C VAL A 360 -3.65 -28.69 28.02
N THR A 361 -4.83 -28.08 27.94
CA THR A 361 -5.19 -27.14 26.89
C THR A 361 -4.31 -25.89 26.96
N ASP A 362 -4.13 -25.32 28.15
CA ASP A 362 -3.29 -24.14 28.35
C ASP A 362 -1.83 -24.41 27.97
N ALA A 363 -1.25 -25.54 28.44
CA ALA A 363 0.14 -25.90 28.12
C ALA A 363 0.34 -26.10 26.60
N LEU A 364 -0.64 -26.65 25.89
CA LEU A 364 -0.58 -26.81 24.45
C LEU A 364 -0.63 -25.47 23.72
N CYS A 365 -1.54 -24.57 24.13
CA CYS A 365 -1.62 -23.22 23.59
C CYS A 365 -0.32 -22.44 23.80
N GLU A 366 0.28 -22.52 24.99
CA GLU A 366 1.56 -21.88 25.30
C GLU A 366 2.68 -22.38 24.38
N ARG A 367 2.79 -23.70 24.23
CA ARG A 367 3.79 -24.30 23.33
C ARG A 367 3.66 -23.79 21.90
N ILE A 368 2.43 -23.70 21.37
CA ILE A 368 2.17 -23.19 20.01
C ILE A 368 2.51 -21.69 19.94
N TYR A 369 2.12 -20.94 20.96
CA TYR A 369 2.40 -19.51 21.05
C TYR A 369 3.90 -19.22 21.08
N ASP A 370 4.68 -19.96 21.86
CA ASP A 370 6.13 -19.83 21.93
C ASP A 370 6.78 -20.19 20.58
N ALA A 371 6.27 -21.22 19.90
CA ALA A 371 6.78 -21.67 18.62
C ALA A 371 6.52 -20.69 17.46
N LEU A 372 5.38 -19.98 17.46
CA LEU A 372 5.00 -18.98 16.47
C LEU A 372 5.48 -17.56 16.82
N GLY A 373 5.70 -17.29 18.10
CA GLY A 373 6.23 -16.03 18.59
C GLY A 373 5.40 -14.80 18.17
N ARG A 374 6.05 -13.89 17.44
CA ARG A 374 5.41 -12.64 17.00
C ARG A 374 4.32 -12.84 15.94
N ASP A 375 4.28 -13.99 15.28
CA ASP A 375 3.35 -14.28 14.18
C ASP A 375 1.98 -14.80 14.70
N ALA A 376 1.84 -14.97 16.00
CA ALA A 376 0.61 -15.42 16.62
C ALA A 376 -0.08 -14.34 17.45
N LEU A 377 -1.40 -14.30 17.34
CA LEU A 377 -2.31 -13.68 18.29
C LEU A 377 -2.97 -14.80 19.12
N TYR A 378 -2.65 -14.84 20.41
CA TYR A 378 -3.21 -15.84 21.32
C TYR A 378 -4.45 -15.29 22.02
N ASP A 379 -5.61 -15.88 21.75
CA ASP A 379 -6.85 -15.58 22.48
C ASP A 379 -6.91 -16.40 23.78
N ASP A 380 -6.29 -15.83 24.78
CA ASP A 380 -6.21 -16.33 26.16
C ASP A 380 -7.32 -15.76 27.07
N ARG A 381 -8.34 -15.12 26.50
CA ARG A 381 -9.46 -14.54 27.26
C ARG A 381 -10.37 -15.62 27.83
N GLU A 382 -10.96 -15.34 29.00
CA GLU A 382 -12.08 -16.12 29.53
C GLU A 382 -13.37 -15.69 28.81
N ALA A 383 -13.60 -16.27 27.61
CA ALA A 383 -14.73 -15.97 26.75
C ALA A 383 -15.32 -17.26 26.17
N ARG A 384 -16.57 -17.20 25.73
CA ARG A 384 -17.23 -18.35 25.09
C ARG A 384 -16.59 -18.68 23.73
N ALA A 385 -16.55 -19.96 23.39
CA ALA A 385 -15.98 -20.43 22.11
C ALA A 385 -16.57 -19.70 20.91
N GLY A 386 -17.89 -19.51 20.86
CA GLY A 386 -18.55 -18.79 19.76
C GLY A 386 -18.11 -17.33 19.61
N GLU A 387 -17.80 -16.65 20.71
CA GLU A 387 -17.24 -15.28 20.69
C GLU A 387 -15.81 -15.27 20.13
N LYS A 388 -14.97 -16.22 20.57
CA LYS A 388 -13.60 -16.36 20.06
C LYS A 388 -13.56 -16.65 18.56
N PHE A 389 -14.45 -17.52 18.07
CA PHE A 389 -14.58 -17.80 16.64
C PHE A 389 -15.04 -16.57 15.86
N ALA A 390 -16.06 -15.87 16.35
CA ALA A 390 -16.55 -14.66 15.69
C ALA A 390 -15.49 -13.56 15.60
N ASP A 391 -14.73 -13.33 16.67
CA ASP A 391 -13.63 -12.37 16.71
C ASP A 391 -12.49 -12.79 15.77
N ALA A 392 -12.13 -14.08 15.74
CA ALA A 392 -11.08 -14.59 14.86
C ALA A 392 -11.46 -14.48 13.37
N ASP A 393 -12.71 -14.78 13.02
CA ASP A 393 -13.20 -14.61 11.65
C ASP A 393 -13.27 -13.12 11.27
N LEU A 394 -13.68 -12.23 12.19
CA LEU A 394 -13.70 -10.78 11.98
C LEU A 394 -12.30 -10.22 11.74
N MET A 395 -11.31 -10.61 12.57
CA MET A 395 -9.93 -10.17 12.45
C MET A 395 -9.24 -10.71 11.20
N GLY A 396 -9.65 -11.89 10.72
CA GLY A 396 -9.30 -12.41 9.41
C GLY A 396 -7.89 -12.91 9.21
N HIS A 397 -7.20 -13.35 10.27
CA HIS A 397 -5.85 -13.91 10.14
C HIS A 397 -5.88 -15.19 9.31
N PRO A 398 -4.84 -15.49 8.49
CA PRO A 398 -4.83 -16.62 7.57
C PRO A 398 -5.15 -17.96 8.21
N TRP A 399 -4.63 -18.19 9.40
CA TRP A 399 -4.84 -19.45 10.12
C TRP A 399 -5.51 -19.26 11.49
N GLN A 400 -6.35 -20.22 11.87
CA GLN A 400 -6.88 -20.37 13.21
C GLN A 400 -6.41 -21.72 13.75
N VAL A 401 -5.61 -21.70 14.81
CA VAL A 401 -5.18 -22.89 15.55
C VAL A 401 -6.12 -23.05 16.73
N ILE A 402 -7.05 -23.99 16.62
CA ILE A 402 -8.13 -24.20 17.56
C ILE A 402 -7.74 -25.33 18.51
N VAL A 403 -7.67 -25.00 19.81
CA VAL A 403 -7.25 -25.93 20.85
C VAL A 403 -8.39 -26.19 21.82
N GLY A 404 -8.99 -27.35 21.69
CA GLY A 404 -10.02 -27.83 22.61
C GLY A 404 -9.50 -28.99 23.49
N PRO A 405 -10.14 -29.28 24.65
CA PRO A 405 -9.63 -30.24 25.62
C PRO A 405 -9.54 -31.67 25.05
N ARG A 406 -10.42 -32.07 24.13
CA ARG A 406 -10.40 -33.40 23.50
C ARG A 406 -9.18 -33.58 22.58
N GLY A 407 -8.86 -32.57 21.79
CA GLY A 407 -7.67 -32.55 20.92
C GLY A 407 -6.40 -32.46 21.74
N ALA A 408 -6.38 -31.55 22.71
CA ALA A 408 -5.24 -31.34 23.60
C ALA A 408 -4.82 -32.61 24.35
N ALA A 409 -5.78 -33.39 24.84
CA ALA A 409 -5.49 -34.67 25.49
C ALA A 409 -4.81 -35.69 24.57
N LYS A 410 -4.92 -35.52 23.23
CA LYS A 410 -4.28 -36.37 22.22
C LYS A 410 -3.04 -35.70 21.58
N GLY A 411 -2.66 -34.51 22.03
CA GLY A 411 -1.60 -33.70 21.39
C GLY A 411 -1.97 -33.19 20.00
N GLN A 412 -3.26 -33.02 19.72
CA GLN A 412 -3.81 -32.59 18.43
C GLN A 412 -4.49 -31.23 18.53
N VAL A 413 -4.49 -30.50 17.42
CA VAL A 413 -5.20 -29.23 17.23
C VAL A 413 -6.02 -29.28 15.98
N GLU A 414 -7.11 -28.51 15.93
CA GLU A 414 -7.81 -28.25 14.68
C GLU A 414 -7.23 -27.00 14.04
N LEU A 415 -6.76 -27.12 12.80
CA LEU A 415 -6.26 -26.02 11.99
C LEU A 415 -7.32 -25.63 10.96
N LYS A 416 -7.74 -24.35 10.95
CA LYS A 416 -8.68 -23.81 9.97
C LYS A 416 -7.99 -22.73 9.14
N HIS A 417 -8.07 -22.84 7.82
CA HIS A 417 -7.61 -21.79 6.91
C HIS A 417 -8.74 -20.79 6.64
N ARG A 418 -8.50 -19.48 6.88
CA ARG A 418 -9.54 -18.44 6.85
C ARG A 418 -10.16 -18.26 5.45
N ARG A 419 -9.34 -18.25 4.42
CA ARG A 419 -9.80 -17.99 3.04
C ARG A 419 -10.60 -19.17 2.45
N THR A 420 -10.10 -20.39 2.61
CA THR A 420 -10.72 -21.59 1.99
C THR A 420 -11.76 -22.23 2.87
N GLY A 421 -11.74 -21.96 4.17
CA GLY A 421 -12.57 -22.64 5.16
C GLY A 421 -12.15 -24.08 5.45
N GLU A 422 -11.08 -24.58 4.82
CA GLU A 422 -10.56 -25.92 5.06
C GLU A 422 -10.18 -26.11 6.54
N ARG A 423 -10.51 -27.28 7.06
CA ARG A 423 -10.23 -27.69 8.43
C ARG A 423 -9.54 -29.05 8.44
N ALA A 424 -8.57 -29.20 9.33
CA ALA A 424 -7.86 -30.47 9.54
C ALA A 424 -7.50 -30.63 11.01
N GLU A 425 -7.68 -31.86 11.54
CA GLU A 425 -7.08 -32.25 12.83
C GLU A 425 -5.64 -32.71 12.57
N LEU A 426 -4.68 -32.07 13.23
CA LEU A 426 -3.25 -32.28 13.02
C LEU A 426 -2.52 -32.37 14.38
N ASP A 427 -1.40 -33.09 14.40
CA ASP A 427 -0.43 -32.92 15.46
C ASP A 427 0.19 -31.50 15.41
N ILE A 428 0.83 -31.09 16.50
CA ILE A 428 1.35 -29.73 16.65
C ILE A 428 2.40 -29.42 15.58
N GLU A 429 3.33 -30.31 15.30
CA GLU A 429 4.43 -30.07 14.37
C GLU A 429 3.94 -29.88 12.95
N SER A 430 2.98 -30.73 12.55
CA SER A 430 2.31 -30.62 11.25
C SER A 430 1.51 -29.30 11.13
N ALA A 431 0.81 -28.87 12.19
CA ALA A 431 0.10 -27.61 12.22
C ALA A 431 1.05 -26.40 12.13
N LEU A 432 2.13 -26.42 12.92
CA LEU A 432 3.15 -25.35 12.88
C LEU A 432 3.84 -25.26 11.51
N ALA A 433 4.14 -26.40 10.89
CA ALA A 433 4.74 -26.42 9.54
C ALA A 433 3.83 -25.72 8.51
N LYS A 434 2.51 -25.98 8.55
CA LYS A 434 1.54 -25.31 7.65
C LYS A 434 1.40 -23.82 7.91
N VAL A 435 1.43 -23.38 9.15
CA VAL A 435 1.30 -21.95 9.51
C VAL A 435 2.55 -21.16 9.11
N ARG A 436 3.73 -21.78 9.08
CA ARG A 436 5.02 -21.12 8.78
C ARG A 436 5.31 -20.94 7.30
N VAL A 437 4.65 -21.71 6.44
CA VAL A 437 4.74 -21.59 4.97
C VAL A 437 3.91 -20.40 4.49
#